data_d32aec0c1bdf2a46d48fe13e1b355d73
#
_entry.id   d32aec0c1bdf2a46d48fe13e1b355d73
#
_cell.length_a   1.000
_cell.length_b   1.000
_cell.length_c   1.000
_cell.angle_alpha   90.00
_cell.angle_beta   90.00
_cell.angle_gamma   90.00
#
_symmetry.space_group_name_H-M   'P 1'
#
loop_
_entity.id
_entity.type
_entity.pdbx_description
1 polymer ?
#
loop_
_entity_poly.entity_id
_entity_poly.type
_entity_poly.pdbx_seq_one_letter_code
_entity_poly.pdbx_strand_id
1 'polypeptide(L)'
;MATRLGLGLPQNRQYDLGRDVPDVARAAERVGYDSVWVYERALFPEPATQGLYGVEGLPWPDSYRHVADPLVALTLAAAATERVELGSSVLVAPLHMPFQLARTLATLDAVSGGRVVAGFGTGWSLDEYAASGIRPIKERGRVLDEVIDVCRAVWGPDPVRHHGRIAQIDSAVVGPKPARPIPVLLAASTARARERLVEHADGWLPIGTGVEQVASQWHALQDLAAERGRQQPIRTVLRVNARFSAEARGGAGRRPFHGSADQIAEDLLPYTELGLQEILVDVQSGVRDAQELKDVAAEVYERARAAGV
;
A
#
# COMPACT_ATOMS: atom_id res chain seq x y z
N MET A 1 -8.88 2.55 -21.21
CA MET A 1 -9.62 1.82 -20.14
C MET A 1 -9.77 2.80 -19.00
N ALA A 2 -10.88 2.75 -18.25
CA ALA A 2 -11.03 3.59 -17.06
C ALA A 2 -9.96 3.24 -16.03
N THR A 3 -9.47 4.24 -15.30
CA THR A 3 -8.52 4.04 -14.20
C THR A 3 -9.17 3.23 -13.08
N ARG A 4 -8.48 2.23 -12.56
CA ARG A 4 -8.97 1.44 -11.42
C ARG A 4 -8.99 2.30 -10.16
N LEU A 5 -9.95 2.03 -9.27
CA LEU A 5 -10.06 2.71 -7.97
C LEU A 5 -9.92 1.71 -6.82
N GLY A 6 -9.04 2.05 -5.89
CA GLY A 6 -8.87 1.34 -4.62
C GLY A 6 -9.33 2.17 -3.43
N LEU A 7 -9.72 1.52 -2.34
CA LEU A 7 -10.15 2.17 -1.10
C LEU A 7 -9.26 1.78 0.08
N GLY A 8 -8.86 2.75 0.92
CA GLY A 8 -8.22 2.51 2.21
C GLY A 8 -9.19 1.89 3.23
N LEU A 9 -8.82 0.77 3.85
CA LEU A 9 -9.61 0.09 4.86
C LEU A 9 -9.52 0.78 6.23
N PRO A 10 -10.53 0.64 7.10
CA PRO A 10 -10.53 1.23 8.45
C PRO A 10 -9.54 0.52 9.37
N GLN A 11 -8.46 1.22 9.77
CA GLN A 11 -7.42 0.68 10.66
C GLN A 11 -7.24 1.49 11.94
N ASN A 12 -7.85 2.69 12.04
CA ASN A 12 -7.63 3.62 13.13
C ASN A 12 -8.60 3.39 14.30
N ARG A 13 -8.35 4.07 15.43
CA ARG A 13 -9.04 3.84 16.73
C ARG A 13 -10.55 4.08 16.71
N GLN A 14 -11.08 4.88 15.78
CA GLN A 14 -12.51 5.19 15.68
C GLN A 14 -13.34 4.02 15.14
N TYR A 15 -12.70 2.93 14.76
CA TYR A 15 -13.36 1.76 14.17
C TYR A 15 -13.38 0.56 15.10
N ASP A 16 -14.48 -0.18 15.07
CA ASP A 16 -14.57 -1.55 15.59
C ASP A 16 -14.01 -2.50 14.51
N LEU A 17 -12.76 -2.90 14.66
CA LEU A 17 -12.04 -3.62 13.62
C LEU A 17 -12.73 -4.92 13.17
N GLY A 18 -13.30 -5.67 14.13
CA GLY A 18 -13.96 -6.94 13.85
C GLY A 18 -15.23 -6.81 13.00
N ARG A 19 -15.96 -5.71 13.18
CA ARG A 19 -17.18 -5.38 12.44
C ARG A 19 -16.91 -4.52 11.23
N ASP A 20 -16.13 -3.45 11.40
CA ASP A 20 -16.06 -2.37 10.43
C ASP A 20 -15.15 -2.70 9.24
N VAL A 21 -14.05 -3.46 9.44
CA VAL A 21 -13.19 -3.87 8.33
C VAL A 21 -13.94 -4.73 7.31
N PRO A 22 -14.63 -5.83 7.72
CA PRO A 22 -15.44 -6.61 6.78
C PRO A 22 -16.57 -5.81 6.15
N ASP A 23 -17.23 -4.92 6.91
CA ASP A 23 -18.37 -4.15 6.40
C ASP A 23 -17.96 -3.11 5.35
N VAL A 24 -16.87 -2.39 5.59
CA VAL A 24 -16.31 -1.43 4.62
C VAL A 24 -15.78 -2.15 3.39
N ALA A 25 -15.09 -3.30 3.55
CA ALA A 25 -14.61 -4.09 2.42
C ALA A 25 -15.76 -4.55 1.50
N ARG A 26 -16.85 -5.08 2.10
CA ARG A 26 -18.07 -5.45 1.34
C ARG A 26 -18.72 -4.22 0.67
N ALA A 27 -18.75 -3.09 1.35
CA ALA A 27 -19.32 -1.86 0.79
C ALA A 27 -18.49 -1.39 -0.41
N ALA A 28 -17.16 -1.37 -0.31
CA ALA A 28 -16.26 -1.03 -1.41
C ALA A 28 -16.50 -1.94 -2.62
N GLU A 29 -16.57 -3.25 -2.41
CA GLU A 29 -16.85 -4.22 -3.48
C GLU A 29 -18.22 -4.03 -4.13
N ARG A 30 -19.26 -3.67 -3.37
CA ARG A 30 -20.62 -3.39 -3.92
C ARG A 30 -20.65 -2.08 -4.71
N VAL A 31 -19.95 -1.05 -4.25
CA VAL A 31 -19.85 0.24 -4.94
C VAL A 31 -19.13 0.12 -6.27
N GLY A 32 -18.17 -0.80 -6.37
CA GLY A 32 -17.42 -1.05 -7.61
C GLY A 32 -15.93 -0.75 -7.52
N TYR A 33 -15.39 -0.55 -6.33
CA TYR A 33 -13.94 -0.47 -6.15
C TYR A 33 -13.26 -1.76 -6.62
N ASP A 34 -12.10 -1.61 -7.25
CA ASP A 34 -11.31 -2.73 -7.78
C ASP A 34 -10.44 -3.40 -6.72
N SER A 35 -10.12 -2.68 -5.64
CA SER A 35 -9.20 -3.13 -4.60
C SER A 35 -9.45 -2.45 -3.26
N VAL A 36 -9.00 -3.09 -2.17
CA VAL A 36 -8.97 -2.51 -0.83
C VAL A 36 -7.56 -2.58 -0.27
N TRP A 37 -7.16 -1.56 0.50
CA TRP A 37 -5.78 -1.35 0.88
C TRP A 37 -5.62 -1.06 2.37
N VAL A 38 -4.50 -1.53 2.91
CA VAL A 38 -4.06 -1.25 4.28
C VAL A 38 -2.68 -0.59 4.28
N TYR A 39 -2.28 -0.02 5.42
CA TYR A 39 -0.91 0.45 5.64
C TYR A 39 -0.39 -0.05 6.99
N GLU A 40 0.91 0.03 7.20
CA GLU A 40 1.54 -0.43 8.43
C GLU A 40 2.12 0.71 9.25
N ARG A 41 1.78 0.73 10.54
CA ARG A 41 2.47 1.39 11.63
C ARG A 41 2.60 0.41 12.78
N ALA A 42 3.83 0.11 13.18
CA ALA A 42 4.07 -0.85 14.25
C ALA A 42 3.86 -0.23 15.64
N LEU A 43 4.12 1.08 15.78
CA LEU A 43 3.95 1.83 17.02
C LEU A 43 3.83 3.33 16.77
N PHE A 44 3.40 4.06 17.81
CA PHE A 44 3.51 5.50 17.92
C PHE A 44 4.50 5.82 19.04
N PRO A 45 5.68 6.44 18.76
CA PRO A 45 6.69 6.69 19.77
C PRO A 45 6.33 7.88 20.66
N GLU A 46 6.59 7.75 21.97
CA GLU A 46 6.30 8.81 22.96
C GLU A 46 7.37 8.82 24.07
N PRO A 47 8.36 9.73 24.03
CA PRO A 47 8.61 10.68 22.95
C PRO A 47 9.17 10.04 21.69
N ALA A 48 8.94 10.67 20.53
CA ALA A 48 9.51 10.22 19.28
C ALA A 48 11.00 10.55 19.17
N THR A 49 11.80 9.59 18.70
CA THR A 49 13.23 9.80 18.44
C THR A 49 13.47 10.77 17.27
N GLN A 50 12.52 10.85 16.34
CA GLN A 50 12.59 11.74 15.17
C GLN A 50 11.21 12.21 14.74
N GLY A 51 11.15 13.31 13.99
CA GLY A 51 9.92 13.80 13.39
C GLY A 51 9.38 12.84 12.29
N LEU A 52 8.16 13.04 11.89
CA LEU A 52 7.49 12.27 10.84
C LEU A 52 8.37 12.21 9.56
N TYR A 53 8.55 11.03 9.00
CA TYR A 53 9.40 10.77 7.82
C TYR A 53 10.87 11.19 7.99
N GLY A 54 11.34 11.37 9.25
CA GLY A 54 12.68 11.85 9.55
C GLY A 54 12.85 13.36 9.37
N VAL A 55 11.78 14.11 9.18
CA VAL A 55 11.81 15.58 9.06
C VAL A 55 11.76 16.19 10.47
N GLU A 56 12.80 16.94 10.84
CA GLU A 56 12.90 17.57 12.14
C GLU A 56 11.69 18.50 12.42
N GLY A 57 11.11 18.38 13.61
CA GLY A 57 9.96 19.18 14.03
C GLY A 57 8.63 18.84 13.38
N LEU A 58 8.58 17.92 12.41
CA LEU A 58 7.32 17.51 11.82
C LEU A 58 6.59 16.52 12.76
N PRO A 59 5.38 16.89 13.27
CA PRO A 59 4.68 16.05 14.25
C PRO A 59 4.12 14.79 13.60
N TRP A 60 4.10 13.70 14.39
CA TRP A 60 3.40 12.47 14.01
C TRP A 60 1.88 12.71 14.04
N PRO A 61 1.12 12.24 13.05
CA PRO A 61 -0.33 12.34 13.06
C PRO A 61 -0.94 11.55 14.22
N ASP A 62 -1.91 12.11 14.91
CA ASP A 62 -2.59 11.43 16.02
C ASP A 62 -3.27 10.11 15.59
N SER A 63 -3.68 10.02 14.32
CA SER A 63 -4.20 8.78 13.73
C SER A 63 -3.23 7.60 13.78
N TYR A 64 -1.92 7.85 13.89
CA TYR A 64 -0.90 6.78 14.00
C TYR A 64 -0.79 6.16 15.40
N ARG A 65 -1.48 6.73 16.43
CA ARG A 65 -1.49 6.14 17.77
C ARG A 65 -2.15 4.78 17.85
N HIS A 66 -3.08 4.51 16.93
CA HIS A 66 -3.82 3.25 16.90
C HIS A 66 -4.01 2.84 15.43
N VAL A 67 -3.16 1.94 14.98
CA VAL A 67 -3.25 1.37 13.65
C VAL A 67 -3.30 -0.15 13.80
N ALA A 68 -4.33 -0.77 13.25
CA ALA A 68 -4.47 -2.22 13.26
C ALA A 68 -3.36 -2.90 12.45
N ASP A 69 -2.99 -4.11 12.87
CA ASP A 69 -2.09 -4.95 12.07
C ASP A 69 -2.66 -5.13 10.65
N PRO A 70 -1.87 -4.82 9.62
CA PRO A 70 -2.34 -4.83 8.23
C PRO A 70 -2.75 -6.23 7.74
N LEU A 71 -2.04 -7.29 8.15
CA LEU A 71 -2.31 -8.65 7.67
C LEU A 71 -3.58 -9.21 8.33
N VAL A 72 -3.86 -8.85 9.59
CA VAL A 72 -5.12 -9.18 10.26
C VAL A 72 -6.28 -8.46 9.57
N ALA A 73 -6.15 -7.17 9.28
CA ALA A 73 -7.17 -6.39 8.58
C ALA A 73 -7.45 -6.96 7.17
N LEU A 74 -6.41 -7.28 6.39
CA LEU A 74 -6.56 -7.91 5.09
C LEU A 74 -7.22 -9.30 5.17
N THR A 75 -6.95 -10.07 6.23
CA THR A 75 -7.60 -11.38 6.44
C THR A 75 -9.10 -11.23 6.66
N LEU A 76 -9.52 -10.23 7.44
CA LEU A 76 -10.94 -9.93 7.65
C LEU A 76 -11.61 -9.48 6.34
N ALA A 77 -10.95 -8.66 5.55
CA ALA A 77 -11.44 -8.24 4.24
C ALA A 77 -11.52 -9.40 3.25
N ALA A 78 -10.51 -10.29 3.23
CA ALA A 78 -10.48 -11.47 2.38
C ALA A 78 -11.66 -12.40 2.62
N ALA A 79 -12.00 -12.64 3.90
CA ALA A 79 -13.11 -13.48 4.30
C ALA A 79 -14.50 -12.86 4.01
N ALA A 80 -14.54 -11.54 3.78
CA ALA A 80 -15.77 -10.78 3.59
C ALA A 80 -16.09 -10.43 2.14
N THR A 81 -15.15 -10.64 1.22
CA THR A 81 -15.22 -10.20 -0.19
C THR A 81 -14.84 -11.34 -1.15
N GLU A 82 -15.20 -11.21 -2.42
CA GLU A 82 -14.98 -12.24 -3.43
C GLU A 82 -14.12 -11.77 -4.62
N ARG A 83 -14.11 -10.46 -4.92
CA ARG A 83 -13.53 -9.92 -6.16
C ARG A 83 -12.42 -8.91 -5.97
N VAL A 84 -12.58 -7.99 -5.01
CA VAL A 84 -11.62 -6.90 -4.79
C VAL A 84 -10.23 -7.45 -4.46
N GLU A 85 -9.20 -6.86 -5.05
CA GLU A 85 -7.82 -7.14 -4.67
C GLU A 85 -7.52 -6.62 -3.27
N LEU A 86 -6.56 -7.25 -2.61
CA LEU A 86 -6.21 -7.06 -1.20
C LEU A 86 -4.76 -6.55 -1.12
N GLY A 87 -4.59 -5.24 -1.05
CA GLY A 87 -3.29 -4.61 -1.16
C GLY A 87 -2.74 -4.03 0.15
N SER A 88 -1.44 -3.90 0.22
CA SER A 88 -0.76 -3.12 1.25
C SER A 88 -0.01 -1.92 0.65
N SER A 89 -0.16 -0.74 1.24
CA SER A 89 0.53 0.48 0.81
C SER A 89 1.08 1.25 2.00
N VAL A 90 2.14 0.77 2.64
CA VAL A 90 2.91 -0.46 2.38
C VAL A 90 3.07 -1.28 3.67
N LEU A 91 3.43 -2.56 3.55
CA LEU A 91 4.09 -3.28 4.64
C LEU A 91 5.55 -2.82 4.72
N VAL A 92 6.04 -2.58 5.92
CA VAL A 92 7.45 -2.28 6.17
C VAL A 92 8.22 -3.60 6.23
N ALA A 93 8.44 -4.20 5.07
CA ALA A 93 8.93 -5.58 4.94
C ALA A 93 10.19 -5.89 5.78
N PRO A 94 11.17 -4.97 5.96
CA PRO A 94 12.32 -5.22 6.82
C PRO A 94 12.03 -5.38 8.32
N LEU A 95 10.84 -5.02 8.79
CA LEU A 95 10.42 -5.23 10.19
C LEU A 95 9.86 -6.62 10.44
N HIS A 96 9.71 -7.44 9.41
CA HIS A 96 9.16 -8.79 9.49
C HIS A 96 10.24 -9.87 9.36
N MET A 97 9.96 -11.04 9.92
CA MET A 97 10.72 -12.26 9.63
C MET A 97 10.41 -12.72 8.19
N PRO A 98 11.38 -12.75 7.28
CA PRO A 98 11.11 -12.93 5.84
C PRO A 98 10.32 -14.19 5.50
N PHE A 99 10.72 -15.32 6.08
CA PHE A 99 10.05 -16.61 5.85
C PHE A 99 8.60 -16.62 6.37
N GLN A 100 8.37 -16.02 7.55
CA GLN A 100 7.01 -15.94 8.11
C GLN A 100 6.12 -15.03 7.28
N LEU A 101 6.62 -13.86 6.87
CA LEU A 101 5.90 -12.93 6.01
C LEU A 101 5.52 -13.61 4.68
N ALA A 102 6.47 -14.28 4.04
CA ALA A 102 6.23 -15.01 2.79
C ALA A 102 5.13 -16.06 2.93
N ARG A 103 5.14 -16.86 4.02
CA ARG A 103 4.10 -17.87 4.29
C ARG A 103 2.75 -17.25 4.57
N THR A 104 2.71 -16.16 5.34
CA THR A 104 1.44 -15.48 5.67
C THR A 104 0.79 -14.92 4.41
N LEU A 105 1.55 -14.24 3.55
CA LEU A 105 1.05 -13.73 2.28
C LEU A 105 0.60 -14.85 1.33
N ALA A 106 1.35 -15.95 1.25
CA ALA A 106 0.94 -17.12 0.45
C ALA A 106 -0.37 -17.73 0.96
N THR A 107 -0.53 -17.82 2.28
CA THR A 107 -1.76 -18.34 2.90
C THR A 107 -2.94 -17.40 2.63
N LEU A 108 -2.74 -16.11 2.79
CA LEU A 108 -3.77 -15.10 2.51
C LEU A 108 -4.18 -15.10 1.03
N ASP A 109 -3.22 -15.26 0.12
CA ASP A 109 -3.50 -15.37 -1.30
C ASP A 109 -4.30 -16.62 -1.65
N ALA A 110 -3.90 -17.77 -1.11
CA ALA A 110 -4.62 -19.03 -1.30
C ALA A 110 -6.06 -18.95 -0.76
N VAL A 111 -6.26 -18.40 0.45
CA VAL A 111 -7.59 -18.22 1.06
C VAL A 111 -8.46 -17.25 0.29
N SER A 112 -7.87 -16.20 -0.27
CA SER A 112 -8.59 -15.19 -1.04
C SER A 112 -8.78 -15.55 -2.51
N GLY A 113 -8.30 -16.71 -2.99
CA GLY A 113 -8.41 -17.11 -4.39
C GLY A 113 -7.52 -16.29 -5.33
N GLY A 114 -6.34 -15.86 -4.87
CA GLY A 114 -5.36 -15.18 -5.70
C GLY A 114 -5.55 -13.65 -5.77
N ARG A 115 -6.03 -13.00 -4.71
CA ARG A 115 -6.34 -11.56 -4.71
C ARG A 115 -5.31 -10.67 -4.03
N VAL A 116 -4.22 -11.22 -3.51
CA VAL A 116 -3.21 -10.46 -2.76
C VAL A 116 -2.31 -9.64 -3.70
N VAL A 117 -2.03 -8.40 -3.29
CA VAL A 117 -1.02 -7.51 -3.87
C VAL A 117 -0.06 -7.07 -2.76
N ALA A 118 1.18 -7.55 -2.82
CA ALA A 118 2.18 -7.28 -1.81
C ALA A 118 2.89 -5.94 -2.06
N GLY A 119 2.41 -4.87 -1.43
CA GLY A 119 3.08 -3.59 -1.48
C GLY A 119 4.08 -3.44 -0.33
N PHE A 120 5.36 -3.28 -0.65
CA PHE A 120 6.45 -3.20 0.30
C PHE A 120 7.14 -1.85 0.32
N GLY A 121 7.59 -1.47 1.51
CA GLY A 121 8.45 -0.32 1.74
C GLY A 121 9.57 -0.66 2.71
N THR A 122 10.56 0.24 2.79
CA THR A 122 11.69 0.07 3.70
C THR A 122 11.44 0.66 5.09
N GLY A 123 10.38 1.43 5.29
CA GLY A 123 10.17 2.20 6.51
C GLY A 123 11.19 3.31 6.72
N TRP A 124 10.94 4.13 7.72
CA TRP A 124 11.76 5.30 8.05
C TRP A 124 11.91 5.53 9.56
N SER A 125 11.06 4.94 10.40
CA SER A 125 11.02 5.18 11.83
C SER A 125 12.14 4.44 12.58
N LEU A 126 13.01 5.18 13.25
CA LEU A 126 14.05 4.62 14.14
C LEU A 126 13.43 3.83 15.28
N ASP A 127 12.31 4.31 15.82
CA ASP A 127 11.61 3.68 16.95
C ASP A 127 10.99 2.34 16.57
N GLU A 128 10.35 2.25 15.39
CA GLU A 128 9.81 0.98 14.88
C GLU A 128 10.92 -0.05 14.63
N TYR A 129 12.05 0.39 14.07
CA TYR A 129 13.22 -0.49 13.88
C TYR A 129 13.83 -0.95 15.22
N ALA A 130 13.91 -0.07 16.21
CA ALA A 130 14.40 -0.43 17.53
C ALA A 130 13.48 -1.42 18.24
N ALA A 131 12.17 -1.21 18.18
CA ALA A 131 11.17 -2.10 18.78
C ALA A 131 11.12 -3.48 18.10
N SER A 132 11.29 -3.54 16.78
CA SER A 132 11.28 -4.81 16.05
C SER A 132 12.53 -5.67 16.31
N GLY A 133 13.65 -5.06 16.65
CA GLY A 133 14.89 -5.75 17.05
C GLY A 133 15.51 -6.65 15.95
N ILE A 134 14.97 -6.61 14.73
CA ILE A 134 15.36 -7.56 13.68
C ILE A 134 16.64 -7.11 12.96
N ARG A 135 16.68 -5.87 12.51
CA ARG A 135 17.77 -5.36 11.67
C ARG A 135 18.03 -3.87 11.90
N PRO A 136 19.29 -3.39 11.74
CA PRO A 136 19.56 -1.96 11.73
C PRO A 136 18.91 -1.26 10.53
N ILE A 137 18.32 -0.09 10.77
CA ILE A 137 17.63 0.71 9.72
C ILE A 137 18.55 1.04 8.53
N LYS A 138 19.85 1.16 8.75
CA LYS A 138 20.84 1.42 7.68
C LYS A 138 20.92 0.31 6.63
N GLU A 139 20.49 -0.91 6.97
CA GLU A 139 20.49 -2.07 6.09
C GLU A 139 19.15 -2.29 5.38
N ARG A 140 18.14 -1.47 5.69
CA ARG A 140 16.74 -1.67 5.26
C ARG A 140 16.55 -1.96 3.77
N GLY A 141 17.37 -1.35 2.91
CA GLY A 141 17.29 -1.59 1.48
C GLY A 141 17.72 -3.01 1.08
N ARG A 142 18.86 -3.48 1.60
CA ARG A 142 19.35 -4.84 1.33
C ARG A 142 18.45 -5.91 1.96
N VAL A 143 17.90 -5.59 3.14
CA VAL A 143 16.95 -6.48 3.81
C VAL A 143 15.68 -6.61 2.97
N LEU A 144 15.16 -5.51 2.39
CA LEU A 144 14.02 -5.55 1.50
C LEU A 144 14.30 -6.41 0.25
N ASP A 145 15.49 -6.30 -0.35
CA ASP A 145 15.88 -7.12 -1.49
C ASP A 145 15.78 -8.61 -1.13
N GLU A 146 16.38 -9.02 -0.01
CA GLU A 146 16.34 -10.41 0.42
C GLU A 146 14.95 -10.88 0.87
N VAL A 147 14.11 -10.01 1.45
CA VAL A 147 12.71 -10.33 1.75
C VAL A 147 11.96 -10.68 0.46
N ILE A 148 12.16 -9.92 -0.61
CA ILE A 148 11.53 -10.20 -1.91
C ILE A 148 12.00 -11.55 -2.45
N ASP A 149 13.30 -11.83 -2.37
CA ASP A 149 13.88 -13.11 -2.83
C ASP A 149 13.33 -14.30 -2.04
N VAL A 150 13.22 -14.19 -0.71
CA VAL A 150 12.59 -15.22 0.15
C VAL A 150 11.13 -15.41 -0.22
N CYS A 151 10.37 -14.32 -0.42
CA CYS A 151 8.98 -14.39 -0.85
C CYS A 151 8.86 -15.17 -2.17
N ARG A 152 9.64 -14.83 -3.17
CA ARG A 152 9.62 -15.51 -4.47
C ARG A 152 10.02 -16.97 -4.38
N ALA A 153 11.02 -17.30 -3.56
CA ALA A 153 11.42 -18.68 -3.32
C ALA A 153 10.29 -19.48 -2.65
N VAL A 154 9.67 -18.94 -1.61
CA VAL A 154 8.58 -19.60 -0.87
C VAL A 154 7.32 -19.75 -1.73
N TRP A 155 7.00 -18.77 -2.56
CA TRP A 155 5.83 -18.78 -3.47
C TRP A 155 6.04 -19.65 -4.71
N GLY A 156 7.29 -19.96 -5.04
CA GLY A 156 7.67 -20.81 -6.17
C GLY A 156 7.45 -22.29 -5.90
N PRO A 157 7.81 -23.16 -6.86
CA PRO A 157 7.65 -24.61 -6.74
C PRO A 157 8.55 -25.21 -5.66
N ASP A 158 8.14 -26.36 -5.14
CA ASP A 158 8.97 -27.19 -4.25
C ASP A 158 10.00 -28.00 -5.05
N PRO A 159 11.15 -28.34 -4.46
CA PRO A 159 11.60 -27.93 -3.12
C PRO A 159 12.06 -26.46 -3.09
N VAL A 160 11.57 -25.71 -2.10
CA VAL A 160 12.03 -24.34 -1.83
C VAL A 160 13.49 -24.37 -1.38
N ARG A 161 14.30 -23.50 -1.98
CA ARG A 161 15.71 -23.27 -1.61
C ARG A 161 16.00 -21.77 -1.57
N HIS A 162 16.71 -21.33 -0.56
CA HIS A 162 17.19 -19.94 -0.44
C HIS A 162 18.43 -19.91 0.44
N HIS A 163 19.49 -19.28 -0.05
CA HIS A 163 20.74 -19.10 0.69
C HIS A 163 21.09 -17.61 0.71
N GLY A 164 20.52 -16.90 1.66
CA GLY A 164 20.73 -15.47 1.85
C GLY A 164 21.52 -15.16 3.12
N ARG A 165 21.61 -13.88 3.44
CA ARG A 165 22.26 -13.38 4.67
C ARG A 165 21.35 -13.44 5.89
N ILE A 166 20.04 -13.37 5.68
CA ILE A 166 19.04 -13.25 6.75
C ILE A 166 18.12 -14.45 6.82
N ALA A 167 18.05 -15.27 5.78
CA ALA A 167 17.29 -16.50 5.75
C ALA A 167 18.08 -17.62 5.04
N GLN A 168 17.94 -18.85 5.56
CA GLN A 168 18.57 -20.05 5.00
C GLN A 168 17.51 -21.14 4.89
N ILE A 169 17.34 -21.69 3.70
CA ILE A 169 16.44 -22.81 3.40
C ILE A 169 17.21 -23.75 2.46
N ASP A 170 17.74 -24.86 2.98
CA ASP A 170 18.53 -25.79 2.18
C ASP A 170 17.64 -26.55 1.18
N SER A 171 16.54 -27.10 1.67
CA SER A 171 15.53 -27.78 0.86
C SER A 171 14.29 -28.03 1.70
N ALA A 172 13.14 -27.50 1.28
CA ALA A 172 11.90 -27.68 2.03
C ALA A 172 10.68 -27.75 1.11
N VAL A 173 9.65 -28.43 1.60
CA VAL A 173 8.29 -28.30 1.07
C VAL A 173 7.58 -27.25 1.91
N VAL A 174 7.06 -26.21 1.28
CA VAL A 174 6.39 -25.09 1.95
C VAL A 174 5.02 -24.85 1.34
N GLY A 175 3.98 -24.95 2.15
CA GLY A 175 2.58 -24.74 1.74
C GLY A 175 1.78 -23.93 2.75
N PRO A 176 0.59 -23.43 2.32
CA PRO A 176 0.09 -23.47 0.94
C PRO A 176 0.91 -22.59 -0.02
N LYS A 177 0.83 -22.89 -1.31
CA LYS A 177 1.33 -21.99 -2.35
C LYS A 177 0.28 -20.94 -2.69
N PRO A 178 0.69 -19.74 -3.16
CA PRO A 178 -0.26 -18.79 -3.70
C PRO A 178 -1.09 -19.38 -4.83
N ALA A 179 -2.34 -18.93 -4.95
CA ALA A 179 -3.24 -19.38 -6.03
C ALA A 179 -2.78 -18.85 -7.40
N ARG A 180 -2.08 -17.71 -7.42
CA ARG A 180 -1.42 -17.12 -8.59
C ARG A 180 -0.13 -16.39 -8.14
N PRO A 181 0.77 -16.01 -9.06
CA PRO A 181 1.92 -15.18 -8.69
C PRO A 181 1.46 -13.89 -8.00
N ILE A 182 1.92 -13.66 -6.75
CA ILE A 182 1.59 -12.45 -5.97
C ILE A 182 2.42 -11.28 -6.55
N PRO A 183 1.78 -10.21 -7.05
CA PRO A 183 2.51 -9.04 -7.50
C PRO A 183 3.19 -8.33 -6.32
N VAL A 184 4.47 -7.97 -6.50
CA VAL A 184 5.25 -7.17 -5.55
C VAL A 184 5.34 -5.74 -6.05
N LEU A 185 4.78 -4.78 -5.31
CA LEU A 185 4.86 -3.36 -5.62
C LEU A 185 5.74 -2.64 -4.60
N LEU A 186 6.53 -1.67 -5.04
CA LEU A 186 7.44 -0.92 -4.16
C LEU A 186 7.15 0.58 -4.16
N ALA A 187 7.24 1.18 -2.96
CA ALA A 187 7.40 2.62 -2.82
C ALA A 187 8.85 2.98 -3.19
N ALA A 188 9.05 3.77 -4.24
CA ALA A 188 10.36 4.06 -4.82
C ALA A 188 10.56 5.55 -5.08
N SER A 189 10.89 6.31 -4.01
CA SER A 189 11.09 7.77 -4.08
C SER A 189 12.53 8.20 -4.40
N THR A 190 13.53 7.31 -4.24
CA THR A 190 14.94 7.61 -4.50
C THR A 190 15.46 6.86 -5.74
N ALA A 191 16.56 7.34 -6.34
CA ALA A 191 17.19 6.66 -7.48
C ALA A 191 17.46 5.17 -7.20
N ARG A 192 18.09 4.86 -6.05
CA ARG A 192 18.38 3.48 -5.64
C ARG A 192 17.11 2.63 -5.41
N ALA A 193 16.01 3.25 -4.95
CA ALA A 193 14.75 2.55 -4.80
C ALA A 193 14.09 2.26 -6.15
N ARG A 194 14.27 3.14 -7.14
CA ARG A 194 13.82 2.91 -8.53
C ARG A 194 14.62 1.80 -9.20
N GLU A 195 15.95 1.75 -9.02
CA GLU A 195 16.78 0.64 -9.50
C GLU A 195 16.26 -0.70 -8.93
N ARG A 196 16.04 -0.77 -7.62
CA ARG A 196 15.46 -1.95 -6.96
C ARG A 196 14.11 -2.34 -7.56
N LEU A 197 13.23 -1.36 -7.81
CA LEU A 197 11.92 -1.63 -8.39
C LEU A 197 12.05 -2.24 -9.78
N VAL A 198 12.88 -1.68 -10.63
CA VAL A 198 13.09 -2.17 -12.00
C VAL A 198 13.67 -3.59 -12.01
N GLU A 199 14.53 -3.92 -11.05
CA GLU A 199 15.21 -5.21 -10.96
C GLU A 199 14.37 -6.29 -10.25
N HIS A 200 13.62 -5.92 -9.19
CA HIS A 200 13.05 -6.89 -8.26
C HIS A 200 11.53 -6.80 -8.07
N ALA A 201 10.82 -5.86 -8.67
CA ALA A 201 9.39 -5.70 -8.40
C ALA A 201 8.53 -5.67 -9.66
N ASP A 202 7.23 -5.87 -9.46
CA ASP A 202 6.24 -5.89 -10.54
C ASP A 202 5.58 -4.53 -10.74
N GLY A 203 5.70 -3.62 -9.74
CA GLY A 203 5.04 -2.33 -9.84
C GLY A 203 5.51 -1.27 -8.84
N TRP A 204 4.92 -0.09 -8.99
CA TRP A 204 5.24 1.14 -8.29
C TRP A 204 4.05 1.65 -7.47
N LEU A 205 4.33 2.05 -6.21
CA LEU A 205 3.39 2.65 -5.27
C LEU A 205 3.80 4.09 -4.95
N PRO A 206 3.54 5.07 -5.83
CA PRO A 206 3.77 6.48 -5.53
C PRO A 206 2.72 7.03 -4.56
N ILE A 207 3.08 8.13 -3.89
CA ILE A 207 2.14 8.94 -3.09
C ILE A 207 1.79 10.20 -3.89
N GLY A 208 0.51 10.56 -3.94
CA GLY A 208 0.01 11.76 -4.60
C GLY A 208 0.44 13.02 -3.84
N THR A 209 1.59 13.56 -4.18
CA THR A 209 2.16 14.78 -3.62
C THR A 209 1.95 16.00 -4.52
N GLY A 210 1.87 15.78 -5.82
CA GLY A 210 1.65 16.77 -6.87
C GLY A 210 1.84 16.10 -8.22
N VAL A 211 1.03 16.48 -9.20
CA VAL A 211 0.99 15.82 -10.52
C VAL A 211 2.35 15.88 -11.22
N GLU A 212 2.97 17.05 -11.25
CA GLU A 212 4.28 17.26 -11.90
C GLU A 212 5.37 16.39 -11.27
N GLN A 213 5.37 16.27 -9.94
CA GLN A 213 6.35 15.45 -9.23
C GLN A 213 6.14 13.96 -9.52
N VAL A 214 4.89 13.49 -9.54
CA VAL A 214 4.57 12.10 -9.86
C VAL A 214 4.91 11.81 -11.32
N ALA A 215 4.58 12.73 -12.25
CA ALA A 215 4.93 12.62 -13.67
C ALA A 215 6.44 12.50 -13.87
N SER A 216 7.23 13.40 -13.26
CA SER A 216 8.70 13.36 -13.34
C SER A 216 9.27 12.04 -12.81
N GLN A 217 8.75 11.54 -11.70
CA GLN A 217 9.19 10.24 -11.13
C GLN A 217 8.79 9.07 -12.02
N TRP A 218 7.61 9.13 -12.65
CA TRP A 218 7.11 8.11 -13.55
C TRP A 218 7.97 8.03 -14.83
N HIS A 219 8.24 9.16 -15.46
CA HIS A 219 9.12 9.21 -16.63
C HIS A 219 10.52 8.68 -16.32
N ALA A 220 11.14 9.15 -15.22
CA ALA A 220 12.45 8.63 -14.80
C ALA A 220 12.46 7.12 -14.52
N LEU A 221 11.33 6.55 -14.07
CA LEU A 221 11.21 5.11 -13.86
C LEU A 221 11.06 4.35 -15.19
N GLN A 222 10.30 4.90 -16.14
CA GLN A 222 10.15 4.34 -17.49
C GLN A 222 11.48 4.34 -18.25
N ASP A 223 12.22 5.47 -18.19
CA ASP A 223 13.53 5.58 -18.82
C ASP A 223 14.52 4.55 -18.26
N LEU A 224 14.57 4.43 -16.92
CA LEU A 224 15.43 3.44 -16.27
C LEU A 224 15.02 2.00 -16.65
N ALA A 225 13.72 1.72 -16.73
CA ALA A 225 13.23 0.41 -17.14
C ALA A 225 13.65 0.08 -18.59
N ALA A 226 13.56 1.06 -19.48
CA ALA A 226 14.00 0.92 -20.86
C ALA A 226 15.53 0.73 -20.96
N GLU A 227 16.33 1.52 -20.23
CA GLU A 227 17.80 1.38 -20.15
C GLU A 227 18.23 0.00 -19.65
N ARG A 228 17.49 -0.58 -18.72
CA ARG A 228 17.75 -1.93 -18.18
C ARG A 228 17.14 -3.05 -19.02
N GLY A 229 16.49 -2.73 -20.14
CA GLY A 229 15.89 -3.71 -21.06
C GLY A 229 14.68 -4.46 -20.44
N ARG A 230 13.97 -3.87 -19.48
CA ARG A 230 12.81 -4.49 -18.85
C ARG A 230 11.68 -4.62 -19.87
N GLN A 231 11.20 -5.86 -20.09
CA GLN A 231 10.11 -6.15 -21.01
C GLN A 231 8.72 -6.11 -20.33
N GLN A 232 8.68 -6.40 -19.04
CA GLN A 232 7.41 -6.44 -18.31
C GLN A 232 6.94 -5.01 -17.94
N PRO A 233 5.66 -4.67 -18.18
CA PRO A 233 5.13 -3.38 -17.78
C PRO A 233 5.20 -3.21 -16.26
N ILE A 234 5.39 -1.98 -15.81
CA ILE A 234 5.36 -1.65 -14.38
C ILE A 234 3.91 -1.32 -14.00
N ARG A 235 3.31 -2.15 -13.14
CA ARG A 235 2.00 -1.84 -12.55
C ARG A 235 2.12 -0.60 -11.67
N THR A 236 1.13 0.30 -11.74
CA THR A 236 1.14 1.54 -10.95
C THR A 236 -0.11 1.65 -10.10
N VAL A 237 0.07 1.94 -8.81
CA VAL A 237 -1.02 2.23 -7.87
C VAL A 237 -0.66 3.49 -7.09
N LEU A 238 -1.26 4.61 -7.47
CA LEU A 238 -1.05 5.91 -6.80
C LEU A 238 -1.84 5.95 -5.49
N ARG A 239 -1.17 6.14 -4.35
CA ARG A 239 -1.86 6.39 -3.08
C ARG A 239 -2.16 7.87 -2.89
N VAL A 240 -3.42 8.17 -2.62
CA VAL A 240 -3.93 9.49 -2.29
C VAL A 240 -4.49 9.48 -0.88
N ASN A 241 -3.93 10.32 0.01
CA ASN A 241 -4.48 10.53 1.34
C ASN A 241 -5.45 11.70 1.28
N ALA A 242 -6.74 11.42 1.24
CA ALA A 242 -7.79 12.43 1.09
C ALA A 242 -8.42 12.82 2.43
N ARG A 243 -8.87 14.07 2.52
CA ARG A 243 -9.65 14.57 3.66
C ARG A 243 -10.96 15.13 3.15
N PHE A 244 -12.00 14.38 3.36
CA PHE A 244 -13.35 14.76 2.98
C PHE A 244 -13.89 15.90 3.85
N SER A 245 -14.71 16.77 3.26
CA SER A 245 -15.61 17.70 3.93
C SER A 245 -16.90 17.82 3.12
N ALA A 246 -18.05 17.85 3.80
CA ALA A 246 -19.36 17.94 3.13
C ALA A 246 -19.50 19.21 2.26
N GLU A 247 -18.81 20.30 2.65
CA GLU A 247 -18.79 21.53 1.88
C GLU A 247 -17.49 21.68 1.11
N ALA A 248 -17.58 22.27 -0.08
CA ALA A 248 -16.41 22.62 -0.87
C ALA A 248 -15.51 23.59 -0.12
N ARG A 249 -14.22 23.33 -0.12
CA ARG A 249 -13.23 24.23 0.46
C ARG A 249 -12.80 25.28 -0.55
N GLY A 250 -12.97 26.57 -0.17
CA GLY A 250 -12.55 27.69 -1.00
C GLY A 250 -11.09 28.12 -0.76
N GLY A 251 -10.55 28.88 -1.73
CA GLY A 251 -9.29 29.62 -1.63
C GLY A 251 -8.09 28.96 -2.31
N ALA A 252 -7.13 29.81 -2.72
CA ALA A 252 -5.89 29.43 -3.43
C ALA A 252 -4.93 28.54 -2.60
N GLY A 253 -5.23 28.30 -1.31
CA GLY A 253 -4.43 27.48 -0.40
C GLY A 253 -5.01 26.11 -0.11
N ARG A 254 -6.04 25.66 -0.84
CA ARG A 254 -6.60 24.30 -0.67
C ARG A 254 -5.54 23.26 -1.02
N ARG A 255 -5.29 22.36 -0.10
CA ARG A 255 -4.40 21.21 -0.37
C ARG A 255 -5.13 20.25 -1.31
N PRO A 256 -4.43 19.64 -2.29
CA PRO A 256 -5.00 18.59 -3.12
C PRO A 256 -5.63 17.48 -2.27
N PHE A 257 -6.74 16.93 -2.74
CA PHE A 257 -7.52 15.86 -2.11
C PHE A 257 -8.17 16.25 -0.76
N HIS A 258 -8.21 17.54 -0.43
CA HIS A 258 -8.91 18.05 0.76
C HIS A 258 -10.12 18.87 0.33
N GLY A 259 -11.35 18.39 0.58
CA GLY A 259 -12.58 19.09 0.21
C GLY A 259 -13.76 18.17 0.01
N SER A 260 -14.73 18.60 -0.80
CA SER A 260 -15.90 17.80 -1.18
C SER A 260 -15.52 16.64 -2.09
N ALA A 261 -16.46 15.71 -2.26
CA ALA A 261 -16.25 14.57 -3.18
C ALA A 261 -15.95 15.04 -4.62
N ASP A 262 -16.63 16.11 -5.09
CA ASP A 262 -16.35 16.70 -6.41
C ASP A 262 -14.90 17.22 -6.50
N GLN A 263 -14.45 17.94 -5.46
CA GLN A 263 -13.08 18.47 -5.43
C GLN A 263 -12.02 17.35 -5.36
N ILE A 264 -12.30 16.29 -4.63
CA ILE A 264 -11.42 15.12 -4.59
C ILE A 264 -11.39 14.46 -5.98
N ALA A 265 -12.53 14.28 -6.63
CA ALA A 265 -12.61 13.71 -7.97
C ALA A 265 -11.88 14.56 -9.02
N GLU A 266 -12.06 15.88 -8.99
CA GLU A 266 -11.32 16.81 -9.85
C GLU A 266 -9.80 16.72 -9.67
N ASP A 267 -9.33 16.58 -8.42
CA ASP A 267 -7.91 16.44 -8.11
C ASP A 267 -7.31 15.09 -8.60
N LEU A 268 -8.14 14.06 -8.82
CA LEU A 268 -7.69 12.76 -9.34
C LEU A 268 -7.47 12.79 -10.86
N LEU A 269 -8.23 13.60 -11.61
CA LEU A 269 -8.21 13.62 -13.08
C LEU A 269 -6.81 13.76 -13.70
N PRO A 270 -5.96 14.71 -13.27
CA PRO A 270 -4.63 14.88 -13.88
C PRO A 270 -3.74 13.66 -13.75
N TYR A 271 -3.98 12.78 -12.78
CA TYR A 271 -3.19 11.55 -12.61
C TYR A 271 -3.64 10.44 -13.58
N THR A 272 -4.89 10.47 -14.06
CA THR A 272 -5.34 9.53 -15.09
C THR A 272 -4.65 9.79 -16.43
N GLU A 273 -4.36 11.05 -16.73
CA GLU A 273 -3.64 11.47 -17.94
C GLU A 273 -2.18 10.98 -17.97
N LEU A 274 -1.60 10.68 -16.81
CA LEU A 274 -0.25 10.09 -16.71
C LEU A 274 -0.22 8.60 -17.11
N GLY A 275 -1.38 7.99 -17.39
CA GLY A 275 -1.48 6.57 -17.70
C GLY A 275 -1.24 5.65 -16.51
N LEU A 276 -1.43 6.14 -15.27
CA LEU A 276 -1.39 5.31 -14.08
C LEU A 276 -2.61 4.36 -14.07
N GLN A 277 -2.37 3.11 -13.69
CA GLN A 277 -3.39 2.07 -13.83
C GLN A 277 -4.45 2.10 -12.73
N GLU A 278 -4.06 2.55 -11.52
CA GLU A 278 -4.94 2.53 -10.36
C GLU A 278 -4.66 3.71 -9.43
N ILE A 279 -5.71 4.23 -8.81
CA ILE A 279 -5.62 5.24 -7.75
C ILE A 279 -6.28 4.68 -6.48
N LEU A 280 -5.48 4.51 -5.42
CA LEU A 280 -5.92 4.19 -4.07
C LEU A 280 -6.31 5.48 -3.35
N VAL A 281 -7.58 5.64 -3.03
CA VAL A 281 -8.10 6.77 -2.23
C VAL A 281 -8.23 6.33 -0.78
N ASP A 282 -7.47 6.97 0.12
CA ASP A 282 -7.51 6.72 1.56
C ASP A 282 -8.12 7.91 2.28
N VAL A 283 -9.37 7.76 2.72
CA VAL A 283 -10.15 8.78 3.45
C VAL A 283 -10.31 8.44 4.93
N GLN A 284 -9.84 7.27 5.39
CA GLN A 284 -10.15 6.71 6.71
C GLN A 284 -9.79 7.61 7.89
N SER A 285 -8.73 8.41 7.77
CA SER A 285 -8.28 9.30 8.85
C SER A 285 -9.06 10.63 8.94
N GLY A 286 -9.90 10.90 7.95
CA GLY A 286 -10.66 12.15 7.83
C GLY A 286 -12.14 12.04 8.17
N VAL A 287 -12.63 10.84 8.51
CA VAL A 287 -14.03 10.53 8.83
C VAL A 287 -14.19 10.06 10.28
N ARG A 288 -15.40 10.15 10.81
CA ARG A 288 -15.70 9.91 12.24
C ARG A 288 -15.83 8.42 12.58
N ASP A 289 -16.45 7.67 11.69
CA ASP A 289 -16.80 6.26 11.88
C ASP A 289 -16.91 5.49 10.56
N ALA A 290 -17.21 4.20 10.65
CA ALA A 290 -17.31 3.33 9.49
C ALA A 290 -18.52 3.62 8.59
N GLN A 291 -19.60 4.19 9.13
CA GLN A 291 -20.75 4.56 8.30
C GLN A 291 -20.40 5.76 7.42
N GLU A 292 -19.82 6.79 8.00
CA GLU A 292 -19.34 7.95 7.24
C GLU A 292 -18.26 7.54 6.22
N LEU A 293 -17.37 6.61 6.59
CA LEU A 293 -16.38 6.08 5.64
C LEU A 293 -17.04 5.45 4.41
N LYS A 294 -18.07 4.62 4.60
CA LYS A 294 -18.81 3.99 3.50
C LYS A 294 -19.55 5.00 2.63
N ASP A 295 -20.19 5.98 3.26
CA ASP A 295 -20.95 7.03 2.55
C ASP A 295 -20.02 7.91 1.71
N VAL A 296 -18.91 8.37 2.30
CA VAL A 296 -17.87 9.15 1.61
C VAL A 296 -17.21 8.33 0.49
N ALA A 297 -16.91 7.07 0.74
CA ALA A 297 -16.32 6.20 -0.29
C ALA A 297 -17.26 6.03 -1.49
N ALA A 298 -18.56 5.84 -1.26
CA ALA A 298 -19.55 5.75 -2.33
C ALA A 298 -19.66 7.07 -3.11
N GLU A 299 -19.75 8.20 -2.42
CA GLU A 299 -19.84 9.51 -3.04
C GLU A 299 -18.59 9.85 -3.87
N VAL A 300 -17.38 9.63 -3.32
CA VAL A 300 -16.13 9.88 -4.05
C VAL A 300 -16.03 8.98 -5.27
N TYR A 301 -16.42 7.70 -5.16
CA TYR A 301 -16.44 6.78 -6.30
C TYR A 301 -17.36 7.28 -7.42
N GLU A 302 -18.60 7.64 -7.09
CA GLU A 302 -19.58 8.13 -8.07
C GLU A 302 -19.08 9.41 -8.76
N ARG A 303 -18.54 10.37 -8.00
CA ARG A 303 -18.01 11.63 -8.55
C ARG A 303 -16.78 11.39 -9.42
N ALA A 304 -15.85 10.52 -8.99
CA ALA A 304 -14.67 10.16 -9.77
C ALA A 304 -15.08 9.53 -11.12
N ARG A 305 -16.02 8.57 -11.11
CA ARG A 305 -16.51 7.94 -12.33
C ARG A 305 -17.26 8.92 -13.24
N ALA A 306 -18.07 9.81 -12.67
CA ALA A 306 -18.77 10.86 -13.43
C ALA A 306 -17.80 11.88 -14.04
N ALA A 307 -16.66 12.15 -13.39
CA ALA A 307 -15.62 13.03 -13.90
C ALA A 307 -14.69 12.38 -14.94
N GLY A 308 -14.75 11.05 -15.11
CA GLY A 308 -13.95 10.33 -16.12
C GLY A 308 -12.71 9.62 -15.60
N VAL A 309 -12.57 9.50 -14.26
CA VAL A 309 -11.49 8.72 -13.61
C VAL A 309 -11.66 7.23 -13.83
#